data_91bc9cf6fca0e5d88340bf88637b094b
#
_entry.id   91bc9cf6fca0e5d88340bf88637b094b
#
_cell.length_a   1.000
_cell.length_b   1.000
_cell.length_c   1.000
_cell.angle_alpha   90.00
_cell.angle_beta   90.00
_cell.angle_gamma   90.00
#
_symmetry.space_group_name_H-M   'P 1'
#
loop_
_entity.id
_entity.type
_entity.pdbx_description
1 polymer ?
#
loop_
_entity_poly.entity_id
_entity_poly.type
_entity_poly.pdbx_seq_one_letter_code
_entity_poly.pdbx_strand_id
1 'polypeptide(L)'
;MRDVLAREGVDAPLWYEVPKSKKAPKKVKQAVADGADLLFLWGGDGMVQRCIDAVATTSTTIAIVPAGTANLLAKNLGIPEDIERAVHIGLHGSRRMLDVGVMNGERFAVMAGAGLDALMIRDMGDGLKGRAGKLGYVWAGAKNLAEQRFTMKVRVDGRRWFSGKASCVLVGNVGTVLGGLSLFPQALPDDGKLEIGVVTARGLLDWARTLGRSVMSRPERSPFVHVSSGRTFDIRLDRKRPYELDGGDRTSKKRFRVSIEPAAVAICVGGDAS
;
A
#
# COMPACT_ATOMS: atom_id res chain seq x y z
N MET A 1 11.12 2.53 22.83
CA MET A 1 11.52 1.35 22.05
C MET A 1 12.79 0.70 22.56
N ARG A 2 13.91 1.43 22.82
CA ARG A 2 15.12 0.82 23.40
C ARG A 2 14.83 0.12 24.74
N ASP A 3 14.10 0.81 25.63
CA ASP A 3 13.73 0.24 26.94
C ASP A 3 12.80 -0.98 26.81
N VAL A 4 11.96 -1.01 25.77
CA VAL A 4 11.11 -2.17 25.47
C VAL A 4 11.97 -3.35 25.01
N LEU A 5 12.89 -3.11 24.06
CA LEU A 5 13.81 -4.15 23.59
C LEU A 5 14.68 -4.72 24.72
N ALA A 6 15.20 -3.85 25.60
CA ALA A 6 16.00 -4.29 26.74
C ALA A 6 15.18 -5.17 27.72
N ARG A 7 13.92 -4.82 27.98
CA ARG A 7 13.00 -5.67 28.80
C ARG A 7 12.73 -7.03 28.16
N GLU A 8 12.78 -7.10 26.83
CA GLU A 8 12.63 -8.35 26.06
C GLU A 8 13.97 -9.09 25.85
N GLY A 9 15.03 -8.64 26.52
CA GLY A 9 16.35 -9.32 26.48
C GLY A 9 17.24 -8.93 25.30
N VAL A 10 16.91 -7.85 24.59
CA VAL A 10 17.74 -7.32 23.49
C VAL A 10 18.48 -6.06 23.96
N ASP A 11 19.67 -6.26 24.56
CA ASP A 11 20.39 -5.17 25.25
C ASP A 11 21.18 -4.26 24.30
N ALA A 12 21.70 -4.77 23.19
CA ALA A 12 22.59 -4.05 22.27
C ALA A 12 22.18 -4.18 20.80
N PRO A 13 20.98 -3.72 20.42
CA PRO A 13 20.56 -3.77 19.02
C PRO A 13 21.40 -2.79 18.18
N LEU A 14 21.67 -3.14 16.91
CA LEU A 14 22.15 -2.18 15.92
C LEU A 14 21.10 -1.08 15.76
N TRP A 15 21.49 0.17 15.97
CA TRP A 15 20.57 1.29 15.99
C TRP A 15 20.90 2.32 14.91
N TYR A 16 19.95 2.57 14.02
CA TYR A 16 20.11 3.54 12.94
C TYR A 16 18.99 4.59 12.98
N GLU A 17 19.37 5.85 13.11
CA GLU A 17 18.44 6.97 12.97
C GLU A 17 18.36 7.41 11.51
N VAL A 18 17.11 7.54 11.03
CA VAL A 18 16.82 7.88 9.64
C VAL A 18 16.00 9.16 9.58
N PRO A 19 16.62 10.33 9.40
CA PRO A 19 15.93 11.61 9.44
C PRO A 19 14.94 11.83 8.27
N LYS A 20 15.10 11.07 7.19
CA LYS A 20 14.19 11.10 6.02
C LYS A 20 14.06 9.69 5.45
N SER A 21 12.84 9.24 5.17
CA SER A 21 12.56 7.90 4.64
C SER A 21 13.38 7.52 3.39
N LYS A 22 13.72 8.50 2.56
CA LYS A 22 14.61 8.30 1.38
C LYS A 22 16.01 7.79 1.72
N LYS A 23 16.47 7.96 2.96
CA LYS A 23 17.77 7.46 3.42
C LYS A 23 17.70 6.06 4.04
N ALA A 24 16.51 5.55 4.34
CA ALA A 24 16.30 4.25 4.96
C ALA A 24 16.93 3.09 4.16
N PRO A 25 16.77 2.98 2.83
CA PRO A 25 17.33 1.87 2.07
C PRO A 25 18.83 1.66 2.26
N LYS A 26 19.60 2.77 2.36
CA LYS A 26 21.06 2.70 2.59
C LYS A 26 21.38 2.11 3.96
N LYS A 27 20.62 2.52 4.99
CA LYS A 27 20.81 2.04 6.36
C LYS A 27 20.38 0.58 6.52
N VAL A 28 19.30 0.20 5.87
CA VAL A 28 18.83 -1.19 5.82
C VAL A 28 19.87 -2.10 5.17
N LYS A 29 20.39 -1.72 3.99
CA LYS A 29 21.45 -2.50 3.32
C LYS A 29 22.71 -2.62 4.17
N GLN A 30 23.06 -1.56 4.91
CA GLN A 30 24.17 -1.59 5.85
C GLN A 30 23.89 -2.58 6.99
N ALA A 31 22.71 -2.51 7.64
CA ALA A 31 22.33 -3.42 8.71
C ALA A 31 22.37 -4.89 8.27
N VAL A 32 21.87 -5.19 7.06
CA VAL A 32 21.93 -6.55 6.48
C VAL A 32 23.38 -6.98 6.24
N ALA A 33 24.25 -6.09 5.75
CA ALA A 33 25.67 -6.37 5.56
C ALA A 33 26.41 -6.59 6.90
N ASP A 34 25.94 -5.91 7.96
CA ASP A 34 26.44 -6.05 9.34
C ASP A 34 25.86 -7.30 10.05
N GLY A 35 25.08 -8.14 9.33
CA GLY A 35 24.58 -9.43 9.80
C GLY A 35 23.20 -9.42 10.45
N ALA A 36 22.42 -8.33 10.29
CA ALA A 36 21.07 -8.29 10.82
C ALA A 36 20.13 -9.24 10.04
N ASP A 37 19.54 -10.19 10.73
CA ASP A 37 18.53 -11.12 10.23
C ASP A 37 17.08 -10.67 10.53
N LEU A 38 16.92 -9.75 11.50
CA LEU A 38 15.66 -9.12 11.88
C LEU A 38 15.80 -7.60 11.92
N LEU A 39 14.93 -6.91 11.21
CA LEU A 39 14.90 -5.45 11.13
C LEU A 39 13.63 -4.89 11.74
N PHE A 40 13.73 -4.17 12.83
CA PHE A 40 12.63 -3.36 13.35
C PHE A 40 12.52 -2.04 12.59
N LEU A 41 11.42 -1.84 11.88
CA LEU A 41 11.12 -0.62 11.13
C LEU A 41 10.14 0.26 11.94
N TRP A 42 10.68 1.22 12.66
CA TRP A 42 9.87 2.17 13.41
C TRP A 42 9.54 3.39 12.57
N GLY A 43 8.39 3.36 11.89
CA GLY A 43 8.00 4.42 10.96
C GLY A 43 6.65 4.17 10.27
N GLY A 44 6.32 5.04 9.30
CA GLY A 44 5.11 4.95 8.50
C GLY A 44 5.31 4.25 7.15
N ASP A 45 4.21 4.09 6.40
CA ASP A 45 4.14 3.31 5.16
C ASP A 45 5.25 3.64 4.14
N GLY A 46 5.53 4.93 3.91
CA GLY A 46 6.56 5.33 2.94
C GLY A 46 8.00 4.97 3.36
N MET A 47 8.30 4.77 4.66
CA MET A 47 9.57 4.22 5.11
C MET A 47 9.58 2.71 4.98
N VAL A 48 8.51 2.06 5.43
CA VAL A 48 8.35 0.59 5.36
C VAL A 48 8.47 0.12 3.91
N GLN A 49 7.78 0.76 2.95
CA GLN A 49 7.85 0.44 1.52
C GLN A 49 9.30 0.49 0.99
N ARG A 50 10.05 1.53 1.33
CA ARG A 50 11.44 1.68 0.87
C ARG A 50 12.37 0.65 1.49
N CYS A 51 12.11 0.23 2.72
CA CYS A 51 12.86 -0.81 3.38
C CYS A 51 12.53 -2.18 2.78
N ILE A 52 11.26 -2.47 2.51
CA ILE A 52 10.83 -3.68 1.79
C ILE A 52 11.51 -3.75 0.42
N ASP A 53 11.48 -2.65 -0.36
CA ASP A 53 12.14 -2.62 -1.67
C ASP A 53 13.66 -2.90 -1.57
N ALA A 54 14.29 -2.55 -0.44
CA ALA A 54 15.73 -2.77 -0.23
C ALA A 54 16.09 -4.20 0.21
N VAL A 55 15.17 -4.94 0.86
CA VAL A 55 15.43 -6.29 1.40
C VAL A 55 14.62 -7.39 0.71
N ALA A 56 13.67 -7.05 -0.14
CA ALA A 56 12.89 -8.05 -0.87
C ALA A 56 13.82 -9.06 -1.55
N THR A 57 13.45 -10.33 -1.49
CA THR A 57 14.26 -11.47 -1.99
C THR A 57 15.53 -11.77 -1.19
N THR A 58 15.73 -11.16 -0.01
CA THR A 58 16.76 -11.56 0.96
C THR A 58 16.15 -12.43 2.06
N SER A 59 17.03 -13.03 2.90
CA SER A 59 16.59 -13.80 4.07
C SER A 59 16.22 -12.95 5.30
N THR A 60 16.35 -11.62 5.19
CA THR A 60 16.11 -10.70 6.32
C THR A 60 14.62 -10.54 6.58
N THR A 61 14.22 -10.73 7.84
CA THR A 61 12.83 -10.55 8.28
C THR A 61 12.58 -9.11 8.72
N ILE A 62 11.38 -8.60 8.48
CA ILE A 62 10.93 -7.27 8.90
C ILE A 62 9.95 -7.40 10.07
N ALA A 63 10.17 -6.62 11.12
CA ALA A 63 9.19 -6.33 12.18
C ALA A 63 8.77 -4.86 12.07
N ILE A 64 7.48 -4.59 11.90
CA ILE A 64 6.96 -3.24 11.76
C ILE A 64 6.55 -2.69 13.12
N VAL A 65 7.05 -1.50 13.48
CA VAL A 65 6.57 -0.70 14.61
C VAL A 65 5.89 0.55 14.05
N PRO A 66 4.55 0.56 13.96
CA PRO A 66 3.82 1.61 13.27
C PRO A 66 3.99 2.97 13.94
N ALA A 67 4.44 3.99 13.20
CA ALA A 67 4.61 5.36 13.71
C ALA A 67 4.23 6.43 12.67
N GLY A 68 3.49 6.06 11.63
CA GLY A 68 2.94 6.95 10.63
C GLY A 68 1.46 7.29 10.89
N THR A 69 0.87 8.06 10.00
CA THR A 69 -0.54 8.45 10.09
C THR A 69 -1.49 7.32 9.65
N ALA A 70 -1.20 6.64 8.55
CA ALA A 70 -2.09 5.62 7.99
C ALA A 70 -1.72 4.20 8.41
N ASN A 71 -0.43 3.84 8.37
CA ASN A 71 0.12 2.53 8.74
C ASN A 71 -0.65 1.37 8.07
N LEU A 72 -0.89 1.50 6.76
CA LEU A 72 -1.81 0.62 6.03
C LEU A 72 -1.35 -0.83 6.02
N LEU A 73 -0.05 -1.07 5.75
CA LEU A 73 0.47 -2.43 5.76
C LEU A 73 0.33 -3.06 7.14
N ALA A 74 0.74 -2.35 8.20
CA ALA A 74 0.63 -2.84 9.56
C ALA A 74 -0.82 -3.18 9.95
N LYS A 75 -1.78 -2.31 9.60
CA LYS A 75 -3.21 -2.54 9.86
C LYS A 75 -3.76 -3.76 9.12
N ASN A 76 -3.39 -3.97 7.85
CA ASN A 76 -3.80 -5.15 7.11
C ASN A 76 -3.19 -6.45 7.64
N LEU A 77 -2.05 -6.36 8.32
CA LEU A 77 -1.37 -7.49 8.96
C LEU A 77 -1.74 -7.67 10.45
N GLY A 78 -2.66 -6.87 10.97
CA GLY A 78 -3.07 -6.93 12.39
C GLY A 78 -1.98 -6.48 13.37
N ILE A 79 -0.97 -5.72 12.92
CA ILE A 79 0.10 -5.21 13.77
C ILE A 79 -0.39 -3.94 14.49
N PRO A 80 -0.40 -3.92 15.83
CA PRO A 80 -0.91 -2.78 16.61
C PRO A 80 0.03 -1.57 16.56
N GLU A 81 -0.54 -0.37 16.83
CA GLU A 81 0.25 0.87 16.95
C GLU A 81 0.96 0.99 18.32
N ASP A 82 0.62 0.13 19.28
CA ASP A 82 1.30 0.03 20.55
C ASP A 82 2.72 -0.54 20.39
N ILE A 83 3.71 0.19 20.91
CA ILE A 83 5.13 -0.14 20.68
C ILE A 83 5.50 -1.46 21.37
N GLU A 84 5.01 -1.71 22.59
CA GLU A 84 5.36 -2.94 23.34
C GLU A 84 4.82 -4.17 22.64
N ARG A 85 3.55 -4.13 22.23
CA ARG A 85 2.93 -5.22 21.49
C ARG A 85 3.55 -5.42 20.11
N ALA A 86 3.89 -4.34 19.40
CA ALA A 86 4.56 -4.44 18.10
C ALA A 86 5.97 -5.03 18.20
N VAL A 87 6.73 -4.66 19.24
CA VAL A 87 8.05 -5.26 19.53
C VAL A 87 7.91 -6.73 19.92
N HIS A 88 6.94 -7.06 20.78
CA HIS A 88 6.66 -8.44 21.14
C HIS A 88 6.33 -9.32 19.92
N ILE A 89 5.49 -8.83 19.00
CA ILE A 89 5.22 -9.51 17.72
C ILE A 89 6.50 -9.67 16.89
N GLY A 90 7.36 -8.65 16.86
CA GLY A 90 8.63 -8.73 16.14
C GLY A 90 9.57 -9.81 16.65
N LEU A 91 9.62 -10.05 17.95
CA LEU A 91 10.50 -11.01 18.59
C LEU A 91 9.91 -12.43 18.65
N HIS A 92 8.61 -12.54 18.95
CA HIS A 92 7.96 -13.80 19.31
C HIS A 92 6.82 -14.20 18.35
N GLY A 93 6.41 -13.32 17.44
CA GLY A 93 5.36 -13.59 16.45
C GLY A 93 5.79 -14.56 15.36
N SER A 94 4.82 -14.99 14.56
CA SER A 94 5.08 -15.83 13.40
C SER A 94 5.68 -15.00 12.25
N ARG A 95 6.42 -15.68 11.36
CA ARG A 95 6.98 -15.10 10.15
C ARG A 95 6.09 -15.45 8.96
N ARG A 96 5.50 -14.45 8.34
CA ARG A 96 4.66 -14.61 7.15
C ARG A 96 5.39 -14.10 5.92
N MET A 97 5.49 -14.93 4.90
CA MET A 97 6.02 -14.52 3.60
C MET A 97 4.96 -13.75 2.85
N LEU A 98 5.28 -12.51 2.47
CA LEU A 98 4.38 -11.67 1.70
C LEU A 98 4.86 -11.53 0.26
N ASP A 99 3.89 -11.45 -0.61
CA ASP A 99 4.09 -11.03 -1.99
C ASP A 99 4.31 -9.52 -2.05
N VAL A 100 5.01 -9.04 -3.04
CA VAL A 100 5.13 -7.61 -3.33
C VAL A 100 4.80 -7.33 -4.78
N GLY A 101 4.08 -6.24 -5.02
CA GLY A 101 3.87 -5.75 -6.36
C GLY A 101 5.11 -4.98 -6.85
N VAL A 102 5.40 -5.06 -8.14
CA VAL A 102 6.45 -4.28 -8.79
C VAL A 102 5.82 -3.44 -9.88
N MET A 103 5.90 -2.11 -9.78
CA MET A 103 5.44 -1.20 -10.82
C MET A 103 6.62 -0.43 -11.43
N ASN A 104 6.90 -0.69 -12.70
CA ASN A 104 8.01 -0.05 -13.42
C ASN A 104 9.39 -0.20 -12.74
N GLY A 105 9.63 -1.29 -12.03
CA GLY A 105 10.89 -1.62 -11.37
C GLY A 105 11.01 -1.17 -9.92
N GLU A 106 9.98 -0.54 -9.34
CA GLU A 106 9.89 -0.23 -7.91
C GLU A 106 8.85 -1.12 -7.23
N ARG A 107 9.15 -1.62 -6.03
CA ARG A 107 8.26 -2.47 -5.25
C ARG A 107 7.26 -1.68 -4.41
N PHE A 108 6.08 -2.25 -4.22
CA PHE A 108 5.06 -1.77 -3.30
C PHE A 108 4.44 -2.94 -2.54
N ALA A 109 4.06 -2.72 -1.29
CA ALA A 109 3.49 -3.76 -0.44
C ALA A 109 1.98 -3.60 -0.21
N VAL A 110 1.45 -2.39 -0.38
CA VAL A 110 0.03 -2.06 -0.16
C VAL A 110 -0.68 -1.84 -1.47
N MET A 111 -0.33 -0.76 -2.17
CA MET A 111 -1.00 -0.39 -3.42
C MET A 111 -0.16 0.53 -4.30
N ALA A 112 -0.47 0.52 -5.58
CA ALA A 112 0.03 1.46 -6.57
C ALA A 112 -1.14 2.02 -7.38
N GLY A 113 -1.02 3.25 -7.87
CA GLY A 113 -2.12 3.82 -8.65
C GLY A 113 -1.75 5.03 -9.49
N ALA A 114 -2.60 5.33 -10.47
CA ALA A 114 -2.50 6.52 -11.30
C ALA A 114 -3.87 7.18 -11.48
N GLY A 115 -3.89 8.52 -11.49
CA GLY A 115 -5.11 9.31 -11.64
C GLY A 115 -5.79 9.68 -10.32
N LEU A 116 -5.43 9.06 -9.20
CA LEU A 116 -5.67 9.63 -7.88
C LEU A 116 -4.58 10.66 -7.62
N ASP A 117 -4.97 11.87 -7.25
CA ASP A 117 -3.98 12.85 -6.80
C ASP A 117 -3.49 12.43 -5.42
N ALA A 118 -2.18 12.31 -5.25
CA ALA A 118 -1.60 11.89 -3.97
C ALA A 118 -1.98 12.84 -2.82
N LEU A 119 -2.29 14.10 -3.13
CA LEU A 119 -2.90 15.04 -2.18
C LEU A 119 -4.23 14.54 -1.64
N MET A 120 -5.07 13.91 -2.47
CA MET A 120 -6.34 13.34 -2.01
C MET A 120 -6.15 12.19 -1.03
N ILE A 121 -5.17 11.34 -1.29
CA ILE A 121 -4.91 10.17 -0.45
C ILE A 121 -4.37 10.60 0.90
N ARG A 122 -3.43 11.55 0.92
CA ARG A 122 -2.86 12.12 2.14
C ARG A 122 -3.90 12.87 2.96
N ASP A 123 -4.68 13.73 2.31
CA ASP A 123 -5.66 14.60 2.98
C ASP A 123 -6.89 13.81 3.46
N MET A 124 -7.21 12.66 2.86
CA MET A 124 -8.20 11.72 3.42
C MET A 124 -7.74 11.11 4.75
N GLY A 125 -6.42 10.93 4.96
CA GLY A 125 -5.84 10.48 6.24
C GLY A 125 -5.89 11.53 7.34
N ASP A 126 -5.56 12.78 7.02
CA ASP A 126 -5.43 13.87 8.01
C ASP A 126 -6.78 14.55 8.34
N GLY A 127 -7.76 14.54 7.43
CA GLY A 127 -9.07 15.18 7.59
C GLY A 127 -10.07 14.43 8.48
N LEU A 128 -9.70 13.30 9.09
CA LEU A 128 -10.62 12.38 9.75
C LEU A 128 -11.03 12.74 11.18
N LYS A 129 -10.63 13.87 11.73
CA LYS A 129 -10.96 14.27 13.12
C LYS A 129 -12.40 14.78 13.35
N GLY A 130 -13.25 14.86 12.32
CA GLY A 130 -14.66 15.26 12.44
C GLY A 130 -15.56 14.60 11.40
N ARG A 131 -16.74 14.11 11.80
CA ARG A 131 -17.72 13.44 10.91
C ARG A 131 -18.15 14.29 9.70
N ALA A 132 -18.19 15.61 9.82
CA ALA A 132 -18.55 16.54 8.75
C ALA A 132 -17.37 16.84 7.78
N GLY A 133 -16.12 16.82 8.26
CA GLY A 133 -14.92 17.07 7.45
C GLY A 133 -14.61 15.97 6.44
N LYS A 134 -14.92 14.70 6.79
CA LYS A 134 -14.69 13.53 5.90
C LYS A 134 -15.43 13.65 4.57
N LEU A 135 -16.71 14.01 4.60
CA LEU A 135 -17.54 14.11 3.40
C LEU A 135 -17.14 15.29 2.51
N GLY A 136 -16.72 16.41 3.08
CA GLY A 136 -16.29 17.59 2.33
C GLY A 136 -14.99 17.36 1.56
N TYR A 137 -14.02 16.67 2.13
CA TYR A 137 -12.74 16.36 1.48
C TYR A 137 -12.87 15.32 0.37
N VAL A 138 -13.60 14.25 0.63
CA VAL A 138 -13.96 13.24 -0.37
C VAL A 138 -14.70 13.89 -1.55
N TRP A 139 -15.57 14.85 -1.25
CA TRP A 139 -16.35 15.59 -2.24
C TRP A 139 -15.47 16.51 -3.12
N ALA A 140 -14.55 17.27 -2.53
CA ALA A 140 -13.63 18.13 -3.27
C ALA A 140 -12.69 17.33 -4.19
N GLY A 141 -12.17 16.22 -3.68
CA GLY A 141 -11.33 15.33 -4.46
C GLY A 141 -12.07 14.61 -5.58
N ALA A 142 -13.29 14.15 -5.34
CA ALA A 142 -14.13 13.52 -6.35
C ALA A 142 -14.45 14.48 -7.53
N LYS A 143 -14.60 15.78 -7.26
CA LYS A 143 -14.79 16.80 -8.30
C LYS A 143 -13.59 16.90 -9.24
N ASN A 144 -12.38 17.02 -8.69
CA ASN A 144 -11.15 17.10 -9.48
C ASN A 144 -10.90 15.83 -10.31
N LEU A 145 -11.21 14.65 -9.79
CA LEU A 145 -11.08 13.38 -10.51
C LEU A 145 -12.09 13.25 -11.65
N ALA A 146 -13.31 13.72 -11.46
CA ALA A 146 -14.34 13.68 -12.49
C ALA A 146 -13.97 14.53 -13.73
N GLU A 147 -13.29 15.66 -13.51
CA GLU A 147 -12.87 16.59 -14.57
C GLU A 147 -11.64 16.08 -15.35
N GLN A 148 -10.86 15.17 -14.79
CA GLN A 148 -9.56 14.75 -15.33
C GLN A 148 -9.55 13.35 -15.97
N ARG A 149 -10.69 12.84 -16.46
CA ARG A 149 -10.75 11.53 -17.11
C ARG A 149 -9.76 11.38 -18.28
N PHE A 150 -9.21 10.20 -18.42
CA PHE A 150 -8.28 9.86 -19.48
C PHE A 150 -8.62 8.49 -20.10
N THR A 151 -8.22 8.29 -21.36
CA THR A 151 -8.40 7.00 -22.02
C THR A 151 -7.29 6.05 -21.58
N MET A 152 -7.69 4.83 -21.21
CA MET A 152 -6.73 3.79 -20.87
C MET A 152 -7.06 2.47 -21.54
N LYS A 153 -6.01 1.65 -21.71
CA LYS A 153 -6.09 0.25 -22.11
C LYS A 153 -5.34 -0.58 -21.07
N VAL A 154 -5.99 -1.63 -20.58
CA VAL A 154 -5.40 -2.54 -19.59
C VAL A 154 -5.42 -3.96 -20.15
N ARG A 155 -4.28 -4.64 -19.98
CA ARG A 155 -4.17 -6.08 -20.14
C ARG A 155 -3.89 -6.72 -18.80
N VAL A 156 -4.55 -7.81 -18.50
CA VAL A 156 -4.33 -8.68 -17.32
C VAL A 156 -3.81 -10.00 -17.85
N ASP A 157 -2.65 -10.43 -17.39
CA ASP A 157 -1.98 -11.67 -17.83
C ASP A 157 -1.95 -11.83 -19.37
N GLY A 158 -1.56 -10.74 -20.05
CA GLY A 158 -1.45 -10.67 -21.50
C GLY A 158 -2.79 -10.50 -22.25
N ARG A 159 -3.94 -10.75 -21.63
CA ARG A 159 -5.27 -10.66 -22.25
C ARG A 159 -5.85 -9.25 -22.09
N ARG A 160 -6.50 -8.74 -23.13
CA ARG A 160 -7.20 -7.45 -23.04
C ARG A 160 -8.37 -7.55 -22.06
N TRP A 161 -8.36 -6.70 -21.04
CA TRP A 161 -9.39 -6.69 -20.01
C TRP A 161 -10.23 -5.40 -20.05
N PHE A 162 -9.61 -4.22 -20.10
CA PHE A 162 -10.31 -2.95 -20.12
C PHE A 162 -9.83 -2.05 -21.26
N SER A 163 -10.76 -1.27 -21.85
CA SER A 163 -10.43 -0.21 -22.80
C SER A 163 -11.52 0.84 -22.77
N GLY A 164 -11.22 2.05 -22.33
CA GLY A 164 -12.21 3.11 -22.21
C GLY A 164 -11.69 4.34 -21.46
N LYS A 165 -12.59 5.27 -21.16
CA LYS A 165 -12.30 6.44 -20.32
C LYS A 165 -12.48 6.10 -18.86
N ALA A 166 -11.48 6.41 -18.04
CA ALA A 166 -11.49 6.23 -16.60
C ALA A 166 -10.97 7.46 -15.87
N SER A 167 -11.25 7.54 -14.57
CA SER A 167 -10.78 8.59 -13.68
C SER A 167 -9.51 8.17 -12.95
N CYS A 168 -9.41 6.88 -12.60
CA CYS A 168 -8.19 6.32 -11.99
C CYS A 168 -8.07 4.82 -12.23
N VAL A 169 -6.87 4.32 -12.01
CA VAL A 169 -6.55 2.89 -11.93
C VAL A 169 -5.72 2.65 -10.69
N LEU A 170 -6.05 1.60 -9.96
CA LEU A 170 -5.39 1.16 -8.74
C LEU A 170 -5.00 -0.31 -8.86
N VAL A 171 -3.86 -0.67 -8.32
CA VAL A 171 -3.42 -2.06 -8.17
C VAL A 171 -3.11 -2.28 -6.70
N GLY A 172 -3.76 -3.23 -6.07
CA GLY A 172 -3.65 -3.52 -4.64
C GLY A 172 -3.06 -4.89 -4.38
N ASN A 173 -2.28 -4.98 -3.32
CA ASN A 173 -1.75 -6.22 -2.74
C ASN A 173 -2.48 -6.58 -1.43
N VAL A 174 -3.20 -5.63 -0.84
CA VAL A 174 -3.98 -5.81 0.38
C VAL A 174 -5.39 -5.23 0.23
N GLY A 175 -6.31 -5.73 1.04
CA GLY A 175 -7.74 -5.45 0.90
C GLY A 175 -8.16 -4.06 1.35
N THR A 176 -7.61 -3.60 2.48
CA THR A 176 -7.99 -2.34 3.12
C THR A 176 -6.95 -1.26 2.83
N VAL A 177 -7.41 -0.16 2.27
CA VAL A 177 -6.60 1.01 1.94
C VAL A 177 -7.31 2.27 2.41
N LEU A 178 -6.64 3.42 2.41
CA LEU A 178 -7.26 4.74 2.56
C LEU A 178 -8.24 4.87 3.75
N GLY A 179 -7.70 4.88 4.96
CA GLY A 179 -8.52 5.19 6.16
C GLY A 179 -9.59 4.15 6.49
N GLY A 180 -9.36 2.89 6.14
CA GLY A 180 -10.28 1.78 6.43
C GLY A 180 -11.29 1.49 5.33
N LEU A 181 -11.16 2.11 4.15
CA LEU A 181 -11.95 1.73 2.98
C LEU A 181 -11.42 0.43 2.40
N SER A 182 -12.29 -0.55 2.24
CA SER A 182 -11.99 -1.79 1.53
C SER A 182 -12.19 -1.56 0.02
N LEU A 183 -11.10 -1.43 -0.72
CA LEU A 183 -11.15 -1.30 -2.19
C LEU A 183 -11.03 -2.66 -2.87
N PHE A 184 -10.31 -3.59 -2.26
CA PHE A 184 -10.10 -4.93 -2.76
C PHE A 184 -10.40 -5.96 -1.67
N PRO A 185 -11.67 -6.22 -1.34
CA PRO A 185 -12.04 -7.08 -0.20
C PRO A 185 -11.47 -8.49 -0.25
N GLN A 186 -11.09 -8.96 -1.44
CA GLN A 186 -10.56 -10.31 -1.65
C GLN A 186 -9.04 -10.36 -1.79
N ALA A 187 -8.35 -9.20 -1.75
CA ALA A 187 -6.90 -9.17 -1.87
C ALA A 187 -6.23 -9.77 -0.63
N LEU A 188 -5.36 -10.73 -0.87
CA LEU A 188 -4.52 -11.40 0.13
C LEU A 188 -3.05 -11.15 -0.23
N PRO A 189 -2.22 -10.73 0.73
CA PRO A 189 -0.84 -10.35 0.43
C PRO A 189 0.13 -11.54 0.24
N ASP A 190 -0.39 -12.75 0.10
CA ASP A 190 0.37 -14.00 0.01
C ASP A 190 -0.30 -15.08 -0.88
N ASP A 191 -1.20 -14.69 -1.78
CA ASP A 191 -1.91 -15.62 -2.67
C ASP A 191 -1.32 -15.69 -4.10
N GLY A 192 -0.22 -14.98 -4.35
CA GLY A 192 0.46 -14.93 -5.64
C GLY A 192 -0.26 -14.08 -6.69
N LYS A 193 -1.14 -13.16 -6.29
CA LYS A 193 -1.91 -12.29 -7.18
C LYS A 193 -1.97 -10.86 -6.67
N LEU A 194 -2.24 -9.94 -7.57
CA LEU A 194 -2.62 -8.57 -7.27
C LEU A 194 -4.02 -8.30 -7.80
N GLU A 195 -4.76 -7.45 -7.11
CA GLU A 195 -6.05 -6.95 -7.58
C GLU A 195 -5.86 -5.65 -8.38
N ILE A 196 -6.62 -5.48 -9.46
CA ILE A 196 -6.67 -4.23 -10.22
C ILE A 196 -8.08 -3.68 -10.22
N GLY A 197 -8.21 -2.38 -9.95
CA GLY A 197 -9.46 -1.63 -10.01
C GLY A 197 -9.36 -0.46 -10.99
N VAL A 198 -10.35 -0.33 -11.87
CA VAL A 198 -10.52 0.83 -12.76
C VAL A 198 -11.81 1.52 -12.41
N VAL A 199 -11.73 2.82 -12.07
CA VAL A 199 -12.89 3.65 -11.75
C VAL A 199 -13.27 4.50 -12.94
N THR A 200 -14.52 4.35 -13.39
CA THR A 200 -15.08 5.04 -14.56
C THR A 200 -16.09 6.14 -14.22
N ALA A 201 -16.22 6.48 -12.93
CA ALA A 201 -17.12 7.52 -12.43
C ALA A 201 -16.94 8.84 -13.19
N ARG A 202 -18.05 9.46 -13.60
CA ARG A 202 -18.07 10.68 -14.45
C ARG A 202 -18.31 11.96 -13.68
N GLY A 203 -18.94 11.88 -12.55
CA GLY A 203 -19.35 13.03 -11.77
C GLY A 203 -19.43 12.71 -10.29
N LEU A 204 -19.80 13.72 -9.55
CA LEU A 204 -19.82 13.69 -8.10
C LEU A 204 -20.79 12.65 -7.52
N LEU A 205 -21.95 12.47 -8.15
CA LEU A 205 -22.94 11.45 -7.74
C LEU A 205 -22.42 10.02 -7.96
N ASP A 206 -21.71 9.77 -9.06
CA ASP A 206 -21.10 8.47 -9.34
C ASP A 206 -20.02 8.15 -8.32
N TRP A 207 -19.22 9.16 -7.96
CA TRP A 207 -18.21 9.05 -6.91
C TRP A 207 -18.82 8.80 -5.53
N ALA A 208 -19.90 9.52 -5.17
CA ALA A 208 -20.60 9.31 -3.92
C ALA A 208 -21.16 7.89 -3.80
N ARG A 209 -21.73 7.36 -4.87
CA ARG A 209 -22.22 5.97 -4.93
C ARG A 209 -21.08 4.95 -4.83
N THR A 210 -19.96 5.21 -5.50
CA THR A 210 -18.79 4.33 -5.47
C THR A 210 -18.19 4.27 -4.09
N LEU A 211 -17.97 5.42 -3.46
CA LEU A 211 -17.41 5.53 -2.11
C LEU A 211 -18.36 4.95 -1.05
N GLY A 212 -19.67 5.19 -1.17
CA GLY A 212 -20.66 4.61 -0.27
C GLY A 212 -20.61 3.07 -0.29
N ARG A 213 -20.41 2.45 -1.46
CA ARG A 213 -20.27 0.99 -1.58
C ARG A 213 -18.91 0.48 -1.09
N SER A 214 -17.85 1.26 -1.26
CA SER A 214 -16.53 0.91 -0.70
C SER A 214 -16.54 0.91 0.84
N VAL A 215 -17.26 1.85 1.46
CA VAL A 215 -17.50 1.86 2.91
C VAL A 215 -18.26 0.62 3.38
N MET A 216 -19.16 0.08 2.54
CA MET A 216 -19.89 -1.17 2.81
C MET A 216 -19.11 -2.42 2.41
N SER A 217 -17.82 -2.30 2.11
CA SER A 217 -16.94 -3.39 1.65
C SER A 217 -17.48 -4.16 0.42
N ARG A 218 -18.16 -3.45 -0.48
CA ARG A 218 -18.74 -4.03 -1.71
C ARG A 218 -18.48 -3.15 -2.94
N PRO A 219 -17.23 -2.71 -3.19
CA PRO A 219 -16.90 -1.81 -4.29
C PRO A 219 -17.22 -2.43 -5.66
N GLU A 220 -17.07 -3.75 -5.81
CA GLU A 220 -17.36 -4.51 -7.02
C GLU A 220 -18.84 -4.41 -7.47
N ARG A 221 -19.76 -4.06 -6.58
CA ARG A 221 -21.17 -3.81 -6.91
C ARG A 221 -21.43 -2.43 -7.50
N SER A 222 -20.42 -1.56 -7.55
CA SER A 222 -20.55 -0.25 -8.22
C SER A 222 -20.48 -0.44 -9.74
N PRO A 223 -21.43 0.06 -10.53
CA PRO A 223 -21.37 0.02 -11.99
C PRO A 223 -20.21 0.85 -12.57
N PHE A 224 -19.55 1.65 -11.74
CA PHE A 224 -18.43 2.51 -12.12
C PHE A 224 -17.08 1.93 -11.72
N VAL A 225 -17.03 0.74 -11.14
CA VAL A 225 -15.79 0.06 -10.72
C VAL A 225 -15.69 -1.26 -11.45
N HIS A 226 -14.60 -1.44 -12.17
CA HIS A 226 -14.23 -2.71 -12.78
C HIS A 226 -13.08 -3.29 -11.96
N VAL A 227 -13.20 -4.52 -11.49
CA VAL A 227 -12.18 -5.23 -10.70
C VAL A 227 -11.77 -6.50 -11.42
N SER A 228 -10.51 -6.85 -11.34
CA SER A 228 -9.95 -8.12 -11.79
C SER A 228 -8.72 -8.45 -10.95
N SER A 229 -8.30 -9.71 -10.99
CA SER A 229 -7.06 -10.16 -10.36
C SER A 229 -6.12 -10.79 -11.38
N GLY A 230 -4.83 -10.79 -11.11
CA GLY A 230 -3.83 -11.36 -12.00
C GLY A 230 -2.41 -11.21 -11.48
N ARG A 231 -1.46 -11.76 -12.24
CA ARG A 231 -0.04 -11.69 -11.90
C ARG A 231 0.70 -10.56 -12.62
N THR A 232 0.18 -10.14 -13.77
CA THR A 232 0.82 -9.10 -14.59
C THR A 232 -0.22 -8.16 -15.18
N PHE A 233 0.12 -6.85 -15.21
CA PHE A 233 -0.72 -5.83 -15.81
C PHE A 233 0.09 -4.92 -16.73
N ASP A 234 -0.41 -4.67 -17.94
CA ASP A 234 0.11 -3.65 -18.87
C ASP A 234 -0.96 -2.56 -19.01
N ILE A 235 -0.71 -1.44 -18.36
CA ILE A 235 -1.63 -0.29 -18.31
C ILE A 235 -1.06 0.81 -19.20
N ARG A 236 -1.84 1.26 -20.19
CA ARG A 236 -1.45 2.33 -21.13
C ARG A 236 -2.47 3.44 -21.11
N LEU A 237 -1.99 4.66 -20.91
CA LEU A 237 -2.78 5.89 -20.87
C LEU A 237 -2.57 6.70 -22.15
N ASP A 238 -3.58 7.52 -22.53
CA ASP A 238 -3.47 8.45 -23.65
C ASP A 238 -2.47 9.59 -23.38
N ARG A 239 -2.26 9.96 -22.11
CA ARG A 239 -1.34 11.02 -21.66
C ARG A 239 -0.60 10.63 -20.39
N LYS A 240 0.51 11.32 -20.10
CA LYS A 240 1.27 11.12 -18.87
C LYS A 240 0.42 11.50 -17.65
N ARG A 241 0.47 10.68 -16.60
CA ARG A 241 -0.17 10.92 -15.32
C ARG A 241 0.82 10.67 -14.18
N PRO A 242 0.77 11.48 -13.11
CA PRO A 242 1.45 11.13 -11.88
C PRO A 242 0.91 9.80 -11.37
N TYR A 243 1.76 9.07 -10.67
CA TYR A 243 1.38 7.82 -10.03
C TYR A 243 2.02 7.73 -8.66
N GLU A 244 1.54 6.81 -7.85
CA GLU A 244 2.01 6.61 -6.49
C GLU A 244 2.30 5.13 -6.21
N LEU A 245 3.14 4.89 -5.22
CA LEU A 245 3.41 3.58 -4.62
C LEU A 245 3.37 3.75 -3.10
N ASP A 246 2.47 3.04 -2.41
CA ASP A 246 2.28 3.07 -0.95
C ASP A 246 2.25 4.51 -0.38
N GLY A 247 1.49 5.40 -1.04
CA GLY A 247 1.35 6.80 -0.68
C GLY A 247 2.53 7.71 -1.03
N GLY A 248 3.52 7.20 -1.75
CA GLY A 248 4.66 7.98 -2.23
C GLY A 248 4.52 8.40 -3.68
N ASP A 249 4.60 9.72 -3.94
CA ASP A 249 4.49 10.28 -5.29
C ASP A 249 5.64 9.88 -6.21
N ARG A 250 5.31 9.69 -7.49
CA ARG A 250 6.23 9.41 -8.58
C ARG A 250 5.98 10.30 -9.79
N THR A 251 7.01 10.47 -10.60
CA THR A 251 6.95 11.26 -11.84
C THR A 251 5.99 10.66 -12.86
N SER A 252 5.30 11.53 -13.62
CA SER A 252 4.27 11.14 -14.57
C SER A 252 4.75 10.19 -15.67
N LYS A 253 4.00 9.13 -15.91
CA LYS A 253 4.21 8.15 -17.00
C LYS A 253 2.94 7.90 -17.81
N LYS A 254 3.10 7.36 -19.04
CA LYS A 254 1.99 6.92 -19.91
C LYS A 254 1.75 5.42 -19.85
N ARG A 255 2.73 4.65 -19.35
CA ARG A 255 2.66 3.20 -19.32
C ARG A 255 3.15 2.69 -17.98
N PHE A 256 2.38 1.77 -17.43
CA PHE A 256 2.72 1.05 -16.21
C PHE A 256 2.76 -0.43 -16.52
N ARG A 257 3.90 -1.04 -16.25
CA ARG A 257 4.06 -2.49 -16.22
C ARG A 257 4.08 -2.89 -14.77
N VAL A 258 3.14 -3.75 -14.41
CA VAL A 258 3.03 -4.26 -13.05
C VAL A 258 3.16 -5.76 -13.07
N SER A 259 3.87 -6.29 -12.11
CA SER A 259 3.99 -7.73 -11.84
C SER A 259 3.98 -7.98 -10.35
N ILE A 260 3.77 -9.22 -9.96
CA ILE A 260 3.93 -9.67 -8.58
C ILE A 260 5.25 -10.44 -8.45
N GLU A 261 5.93 -10.26 -7.33
CA GLU A 261 6.99 -11.12 -6.84
C GLU A 261 6.45 -11.91 -5.64
N PRO A 262 6.12 -13.20 -5.82
CA PRO A 262 5.56 -14.01 -4.75
C PRO A 262 6.59 -14.28 -3.64
N ALA A 263 6.12 -14.37 -2.39
CA ALA A 263 6.92 -14.69 -1.21
C ALA A 263 8.24 -13.89 -1.14
N ALA A 264 8.16 -12.59 -1.45
CA ALA A 264 9.34 -11.75 -1.65
C ALA A 264 9.94 -11.21 -0.34
N VAL A 265 9.16 -11.12 0.75
CA VAL A 265 9.61 -10.57 2.02
C VAL A 265 8.98 -11.29 3.21
N ALA A 266 9.80 -11.62 4.21
CA ALA A 266 9.32 -12.15 5.49
C ALA A 266 8.94 -11.00 6.43
N ILE A 267 7.72 -11.01 6.98
CA ILE A 267 7.26 -10.02 7.96
C ILE A 267 6.76 -10.72 9.21
N CYS A 268 7.13 -10.20 10.40
CA CYS A 268 6.61 -10.67 11.67
C CYS A 268 5.15 -10.23 11.83
N VAL A 269 4.28 -11.18 12.13
CA VAL A 269 2.85 -10.96 12.41
C VAL A 269 2.46 -11.60 13.73
N GLY A 270 1.38 -11.14 14.35
CA GLY A 270 0.81 -11.84 15.50
C GLY A 270 0.48 -13.28 15.12
N GLY A 271 0.66 -14.22 16.04
CA GLY A 271 0.11 -15.57 15.85
C GLY A 271 -1.41 -15.45 15.69
N ASP A 272 -1.99 -16.26 14.82
CA ASP A 272 -3.44 -16.40 14.77
C ASP A 272 -3.91 -16.76 16.19
N ALA A 273 -4.76 -15.88 16.76
CA ALA A 273 -5.44 -16.23 18.00
C ALA A 273 -6.36 -17.42 17.63
N SER A 274 -5.88 -18.61 17.99
CA SER A 274 -6.63 -19.86 17.86
C SER A 274 -7.89 -19.82 18.74
#